data_74df9a5d7421f64f13117bb7a818793e
#
_entry.id   74df9a5d7421f64f13117bb7a818793e
#
_cell.length_a   1.000
_cell.length_b   1.000
_cell.length_c   1.000
_cell.angle_alpha   90.00
_cell.angle_beta   90.00
_cell.angle_gamma   90.00
#
_symmetry.space_group_name_H-M   'P 1'
#
loop_
_entity.id
_entity.type
_entity.pdbx_description
1 polymer ?
#
loop_
_entity_poly.entity_id
_entity_poly.type
_entity_poly.pdbx_seq_one_letter_code
_entity_poly.pdbx_strand_id
1 'polypeptide(L)'
;MRKLLLLFFLNISILFAQENEPYILRFHYMEVSSGQNEFINANKTYFKKLAEQAVKDKKWAGWDMMQSVSDPNQFLFIHHYNSPEQYENAKDIFSGEVAKNLGLIAPDWSSWQAIGKPFEFWQIISNAIGNTNSNYFIKNEFKSTNGQKFIENNKLWGEMVVKPQLDEVDGLNWAFGIKLMDNHWEDGKMASFNGISFDGFDSLNSLMKANSYNENPTPNKLIEKFSKEVQKRELNDFASARKTSVWKVIDNTWN
;
A
#
# COMPACT_ATOMS: atom_id res chain seq x y z
N MET A 1 18.13 -44.84 14.30
CA MET A 1 18.13 -43.44 14.83
C MET A 1 18.74 -42.40 13.88
N ARG A 2 19.89 -42.64 13.21
CA ARG A 2 20.48 -41.64 12.27
C ARG A 2 19.62 -41.28 11.07
N LYS A 3 18.81 -42.19 10.51
CA LYS A 3 17.91 -41.89 9.37
C LYS A 3 16.69 -41.05 9.74
N LEU A 4 16.21 -41.13 10.99
CA LEU A 4 15.10 -40.29 11.49
C LEU A 4 15.54 -38.86 11.72
N LEU A 5 16.78 -38.62 12.15
CA LEU A 5 17.34 -37.30 12.33
C LEU A 5 17.50 -36.54 11.00
N LEU A 6 17.89 -37.25 9.92
CA LEU A 6 18.04 -36.66 8.60
C LEU A 6 16.68 -36.18 8.01
N LEU A 7 15.61 -36.98 8.23
CA LEU A 7 14.25 -36.58 7.84
C LEU A 7 13.71 -35.37 8.64
N PHE A 8 14.10 -35.24 9.91
CA PHE A 8 13.71 -34.12 10.74
C PHE A 8 14.42 -32.84 10.31
N PHE A 9 15.70 -32.89 9.95
CA PHE A 9 16.44 -31.74 9.41
C PHE A 9 15.95 -31.33 8.01
N LEU A 10 15.53 -32.29 7.16
CA LEU A 10 14.95 -31.96 5.85
C LEU A 10 13.62 -31.22 5.98
N ASN A 11 12.77 -31.60 6.94
CA ASN A 11 11.49 -30.91 7.18
C ASN A 11 11.66 -29.51 7.80
N ILE A 12 12.69 -29.31 8.63
CA ILE A 12 13.02 -27.98 9.16
C ILE A 12 13.56 -27.07 8.06
N SER A 13 14.36 -27.58 7.13
CA SER A 13 14.87 -26.80 5.99
C SER A 13 13.76 -26.39 5.02
N ILE A 14 12.71 -27.18 4.86
CA ILE A 14 11.54 -26.85 4.04
C ILE A 14 10.67 -25.78 4.73
N LEU A 15 10.61 -25.76 6.08
CA LEU A 15 9.90 -24.72 6.85
C LEU A 15 10.58 -23.34 6.79
N PHE A 16 11.90 -23.30 6.56
CA PHE A 16 12.64 -22.03 6.39
C PHE A 16 12.75 -21.57 4.93
N ALA A 17 12.33 -22.41 3.97
CA ALA A 17 12.39 -22.13 2.53
C ALA A 17 11.05 -21.67 1.94
N GLN A 18 10.01 -21.40 2.74
CA GLN A 18 8.93 -20.53 2.28
C GLN A 18 9.44 -19.10 2.32
N GLU A 19 10.19 -18.70 1.30
CA GLU A 19 10.27 -17.30 0.90
C GLU A 19 8.82 -16.85 0.74
N ASN A 20 8.36 -15.95 1.61
CA ASN A 20 7.05 -15.35 1.47
C ASN A 20 7.02 -14.74 0.07
N GLU A 21 6.10 -15.20 -0.75
CA GLU A 21 5.92 -14.63 -2.08
C GLU A 21 5.75 -13.12 -1.96
N PRO A 22 6.29 -12.35 -2.91
CA PRO A 22 6.28 -10.90 -2.80
C PRO A 22 4.84 -10.36 -2.85
N TYR A 23 4.43 -9.65 -1.80
CA TYR A 23 3.15 -8.95 -1.77
C TYR A 23 3.21 -7.74 -2.70
N ILE A 24 2.31 -7.70 -3.69
CA ILE A 24 2.32 -6.70 -4.75
C ILE A 24 1.12 -5.78 -4.63
N LEU A 25 1.36 -4.48 -4.77
CA LEU A 25 0.34 -3.46 -4.93
C LEU A 25 0.36 -2.92 -6.35
N ARG A 26 -0.80 -2.87 -6.99
CA ARG A 26 -1.00 -2.14 -8.25
C ARG A 26 -1.79 -0.88 -7.97
N PHE A 27 -1.18 0.27 -8.23
CA PHE A 27 -1.82 1.57 -8.11
C PHE A 27 -2.41 1.98 -9.44
N HIS A 28 -3.64 2.47 -9.37
CA HIS A 28 -4.33 3.06 -10.49
C HIS A 28 -4.88 4.42 -10.07
N TYR A 29 -4.29 5.47 -10.58
CA TYR A 29 -4.74 6.84 -10.33
C TYR A 29 -5.83 7.23 -11.33
N MET A 30 -6.85 7.93 -10.84
CA MET A 30 -7.93 8.50 -11.62
C MET A 30 -8.09 9.98 -11.28
N GLU A 31 -8.34 10.79 -12.31
CA GLU A 31 -8.74 12.18 -12.14
C GLU A 31 -10.19 12.32 -12.61
N VAL A 32 -11.08 12.75 -11.71
CA VAL A 32 -12.52 12.89 -11.96
C VAL A 32 -12.84 14.37 -12.07
N SER A 33 -13.06 14.85 -13.29
CA SER A 33 -13.30 16.27 -13.59
C SER A 33 -14.72 16.73 -13.31
N SER A 34 -15.70 15.81 -13.30
CA SER A 34 -17.10 16.08 -12.97
C SER A 34 -17.80 14.83 -12.47
N GLY A 35 -18.90 14.98 -11.70
CA GLY A 35 -19.71 13.87 -11.21
C GLY A 35 -19.00 13.03 -10.14
N GLN A 36 -18.24 13.63 -9.21
CA GLN A 36 -17.48 12.91 -8.18
C GLN A 36 -18.36 12.05 -7.29
N ASN A 37 -19.55 12.54 -6.92
CA ASN A 37 -20.48 11.78 -6.06
C ASN A 37 -21.03 10.56 -6.80
N GLU A 38 -21.39 10.70 -8.05
CA GLU A 38 -21.85 9.62 -8.94
C GLU A 38 -20.74 8.59 -9.14
N PHE A 39 -19.52 9.05 -9.38
CA PHE A 39 -18.33 8.20 -9.46
C PHE A 39 -18.09 7.41 -8.16
N ILE A 40 -18.13 8.06 -7.00
CA ILE A 40 -17.98 7.40 -5.69
C ILE A 40 -19.11 6.39 -5.49
N ASN A 41 -20.36 6.77 -5.79
CA ASN A 41 -21.50 5.87 -5.66
C ASN A 41 -21.39 4.64 -6.55
N ALA A 42 -21.01 4.82 -7.82
CA ALA A 42 -20.76 3.71 -8.74
C ALA A 42 -19.65 2.76 -8.23
N ASN A 43 -18.59 3.32 -7.66
CA ASN A 43 -17.54 2.49 -7.07
C ASN A 43 -18.05 1.69 -5.86
N LYS A 44 -18.85 2.27 -4.98
CA LYS A 44 -19.42 1.58 -3.81
C LYS A 44 -20.46 0.51 -4.17
N THR A 45 -21.28 0.76 -5.18
CA THR A 45 -22.44 -0.10 -5.50
C THR A 45 -22.16 -1.13 -6.58
N TYR A 46 -21.21 -0.87 -7.48
CA TYR A 46 -20.91 -1.73 -8.61
C TYR A 46 -19.46 -2.27 -8.54
N PHE A 47 -18.44 -1.40 -8.57
CA PHE A 47 -17.06 -1.87 -8.64
C PHE A 47 -16.58 -2.58 -7.37
N LYS A 48 -17.01 -2.14 -6.17
CA LYS A 48 -16.73 -2.85 -4.92
C LYS A 48 -17.27 -4.28 -4.95
N LYS A 49 -18.49 -4.50 -5.49
CA LYS A 49 -19.08 -5.85 -5.58
C LYS A 49 -18.27 -6.78 -6.49
N LEU A 50 -17.73 -6.25 -7.56
CA LEU A 50 -16.81 -6.99 -8.44
C LEU A 50 -15.47 -7.27 -7.73
N ALA A 51 -14.95 -6.31 -6.97
CA ALA A 51 -13.75 -6.48 -6.17
C ALA A 51 -13.94 -7.50 -5.04
N GLU A 52 -15.07 -7.47 -4.31
CA GLU A 52 -15.43 -8.45 -3.29
C GLU A 52 -15.48 -9.88 -3.88
N GLN A 53 -16.06 -10.02 -5.07
CA GLN A 53 -16.08 -11.31 -5.78
C GLN A 53 -14.67 -11.75 -6.18
N ALA A 54 -13.84 -10.83 -6.67
CA ALA A 54 -12.45 -11.13 -7.02
C ALA A 54 -11.62 -11.60 -5.81
N VAL A 55 -11.85 -11.01 -4.64
CA VAL A 55 -11.22 -11.45 -3.37
C VAL A 55 -11.74 -12.83 -2.98
N LYS A 56 -13.05 -13.06 -3.05
CA LYS A 56 -13.67 -14.37 -2.77
C LYS A 56 -13.14 -15.48 -3.68
N ASP A 57 -12.94 -15.16 -4.96
CA ASP A 57 -12.39 -16.07 -5.97
C ASP A 57 -10.87 -16.19 -5.91
N LYS A 58 -10.20 -15.56 -4.92
CA LYS A 58 -8.76 -15.51 -4.73
C LYS A 58 -7.97 -14.92 -5.91
N LYS A 59 -8.62 -14.12 -6.74
CA LYS A 59 -8.00 -13.36 -7.84
C LYS A 59 -7.29 -12.11 -7.33
N TRP A 60 -7.78 -11.53 -6.23
CA TRP A 60 -7.18 -10.42 -5.49
C TRP A 60 -7.02 -10.80 -4.01
N ALA A 61 -6.04 -10.19 -3.37
CA ALA A 61 -5.91 -10.23 -1.91
C ALA A 61 -6.76 -9.14 -1.25
N GLY A 62 -6.99 -8.03 -1.95
CA GLY A 62 -7.79 -6.92 -1.48
C GLY A 62 -7.91 -5.80 -2.50
N TRP A 63 -8.72 -4.80 -2.16
CA TRP A 63 -8.95 -3.60 -2.96
C TRP A 63 -9.26 -2.42 -2.04
N ASP A 64 -8.65 -1.26 -2.35
CA ASP A 64 -8.96 0.01 -1.71
C ASP A 64 -9.27 1.08 -2.74
N MET A 65 -10.20 1.97 -2.39
CA MET A 65 -10.46 3.23 -3.06
C MET A 65 -10.15 4.37 -2.10
N MET A 66 -9.25 5.25 -2.50
CA MET A 66 -8.83 6.42 -1.73
C MET A 66 -9.06 7.69 -2.52
N GLN A 67 -9.31 8.80 -1.81
CA GLN A 67 -9.41 10.14 -2.38
C GLN A 67 -8.33 11.03 -1.77
N SER A 68 -7.69 11.85 -2.58
CA SER A 68 -6.71 12.82 -2.10
C SER A 68 -7.38 13.87 -1.21
N VAL A 69 -6.76 14.16 -0.06
CA VAL A 69 -7.25 15.20 0.86
C VAL A 69 -7.00 16.60 0.30
N SER A 70 -5.91 16.80 -0.44
CA SER A 70 -5.53 18.09 -1.02
C SER A 70 -6.20 18.38 -2.37
N ASP A 71 -6.63 17.35 -3.10
CA ASP A 71 -7.30 17.47 -4.39
C ASP A 71 -8.41 16.43 -4.50
N PRO A 72 -9.67 16.80 -4.15
CA PRO A 72 -10.79 15.85 -4.14
C PRO A 72 -11.16 15.29 -5.53
N ASN A 73 -10.57 15.80 -6.61
CA ASN A 73 -10.73 15.22 -7.94
C ASN A 73 -9.81 14.01 -8.19
N GLN A 74 -8.80 13.80 -7.34
CA GLN A 74 -7.86 12.71 -7.50
C GLN A 74 -8.25 11.51 -6.63
N PHE A 75 -8.30 10.35 -7.28
CA PHE A 75 -8.55 9.04 -6.66
C PHE A 75 -7.38 8.11 -6.91
N LEU A 76 -7.12 7.25 -5.93
CA LEU A 76 -6.16 6.16 -6.00
C LEU A 76 -6.88 4.86 -5.69
N PHE A 77 -6.82 3.93 -6.63
CA PHE A 77 -7.23 2.55 -6.42
C PHE A 77 -6.01 1.69 -6.17
N ILE A 78 -6.05 0.88 -5.13
CA ILE A 78 -4.99 -0.07 -4.82
C ILE A 78 -5.56 -1.47 -4.97
N HIS A 79 -4.98 -2.25 -5.86
CA HIS A 79 -5.26 -3.66 -6.00
C HIS A 79 -4.13 -4.45 -5.34
N HIS A 80 -4.49 -5.37 -4.47
CA HIS A 80 -3.56 -6.16 -3.68
C HIS A 80 -3.44 -7.58 -4.22
N TYR A 81 -2.21 -8.10 -4.28
CA TYR A 81 -1.90 -9.45 -4.74
C TYR A 81 -0.90 -10.09 -3.79
N ASN A 82 -1.17 -11.34 -3.40
CA ASN A 82 -0.26 -12.12 -2.54
C ASN A 82 0.95 -12.66 -3.32
N SER A 83 0.88 -12.69 -4.66
CA SER A 83 1.96 -13.18 -5.52
C SER A 83 1.85 -12.61 -6.93
N PRO A 84 2.93 -12.67 -7.75
CA PRO A 84 2.88 -12.37 -9.18
C PRO A 84 1.90 -13.27 -9.94
N GLU A 85 1.81 -14.55 -9.58
CA GLU A 85 0.88 -15.50 -10.20
C GLU A 85 -0.59 -15.06 -9.99
N GLN A 86 -0.92 -14.58 -8.78
CA GLN A 86 -2.26 -14.06 -8.51
C GLN A 86 -2.60 -12.88 -9.43
N TYR A 87 -1.62 -11.99 -9.68
CA TYR A 87 -1.79 -10.89 -10.64
C TYR A 87 -2.03 -11.40 -12.07
N GLU A 88 -1.28 -12.40 -12.53
CA GLU A 88 -1.44 -12.97 -13.88
C GLU A 88 -2.80 -13.61 -14.07
N ASN A 89 -3.36 -14.21 -13.01
CA ASN A 89 -4.67 -14.86 -13.00
C ASN A 89 -5.84 -13.89 -12.78
N ALA A 90 -5.55 -12.62 -12.47
CA ALA A 90 -6.56 -11.59 -12.18
C ALA A 90 -7.18 -10.95 -13.43
N LYS A 91 -7.39 -11.73 -14.51
CA LYS A 91 -8.02 -11.25 -15.74
C LYS A 91 -9.53 -11.22 -15.61
N ASP A 92 -10.17 -10.35 -16.39
CA ASP A 92 -11.62 -10.28 -16.60
C ASP A 92 -12.51 -10.00 -15.37
N ILE A 93 -11.92 -9.49 -14.28
CA ILE A 93 -12.66 -9.20 -13.02
C ILE A 93 -13.80 -8.19 -13.28
N PHE A 94 -13.56 -7.19 -14.11
CA PHE A 94 -14.54 -6.16 -14.44
C PHE A 94 -15.31 -6.47 -15.74
N SER A 95 -15.41 -7.73 -16.13
CA SER A 95 -16.18 -8.12 -17.31
C SER A 95 -17.68 -7.99 -17.08
N GLY A 96 -18.42 -7.68 -18.15
CA GLY A 96 -19.89 -7.64 -18.10
C GLY A 96 -20.52 -8.99 -17.70
N GLU A 97 -19.84 -10.11 -17.95
CA GLU A 97 -20.29 -11.44 -17.57
C GLU A 97 -20.27 -11.62 -16.05
N VAL A 98 -19.18 -11.24 -15.37
CA VAL A 98 -19.08 -11.28 -13.89
C VAL A 98 -20.16 -10.39 -13.28
N ALA A 99 -20.33 -9.17 -13.79
CA ALA A 99 -21.37 -8.26 -13.32
C ALA A 99 -22.79 -8.86 -13.47
N LYS A 100 -23.08 -9.46 -14.62
CA LYS A 100 -24.35 -10.14 -14.89
C LYS A 100 -24.60 -11.30 -13.93
N ASN A 101 -23.60 -12.13 -13.68
CA ASN A 101 -23.69 -13.27 -12.74
C ASN A 101 -23.94 -12.82 -11.31
N LEU A 102 -23.48 -11.63 -10.94
CA LEU A 102 -23.76 -11.00 -9.65
C LEU A 102 -25.09 -10.22 -9.59
N GLY A 103 -25.83 -10.17 -10.71
CA GLY A 103 -27.08 -9.40 -10.80
C GLY A 103 -26.86 -7.88 -10.70
N LEU A 104 -25.68 -7.39 -11.03
CA LEU A 104 -25.35 -5.97 -10.94
C LEU A 104 -25.92 -5.21 -12.14
N ILE A 105 -26.47 -4.04 -11.86
CA ILE A 105 -26.91 -3.09 -12.87
C ILE A 105 -25.74 -2.14 -13.14
N ALA A 106 -25.33 -2.03 -14.40
CA ALA A 106 -24.27 -1.10 -14.78
C ALA A 106 -24.65 0.34 -14.42
N PRO A 107 -23.71 1.13 -13.88
CA PRO A 107 -23.99 2.53 -13.58
C PRO A 107 -24.18 3.34 -14.85
N ASP A 108 -24.77 4.52 -14.72
CA ASP A 108 -24.83 5.49 -15.80
C ASP A 108 -23.44 6.10 -16.02
N TRP A 109 -22.72 5.58 -17.03
CA TRP A 109 -21.37 6.02 -17.37
C TRP A 109 -21.29 7.48 -17.84
N SER A 110 -22.42 8.09 -18.21
CA SER A 110 -22.47 9.49 -18.64
C SER A 110 -22.54 10.48 -17.46
N SER A 111 -22.79 9.98 -16.25
CA SER A 111 -23.00 10.80 -15.05
C SER A 111 -21.71 11.37 -14.45
N TRP A 112 -20.52 10.92 -14.89
CA TRP A 112 -19.22 11.48 -14.50
C TRP A 112 -18.23 11.49 -15.67
N GLN A 113 -17.16 12.27 -15.49
CA GLN A 113 -16.01 12.26 -16.40
C GLN A 113 -14.75 11.94 -15.60
N ALA A 114 -14.07 10.88 -16.00
CA ALA A 114 -12.84 10.44 -15.34
C ALA A 114 -11.78 10.05 -16.38
N ILE A 115 -10.52 10.36 -16.05
CA ILE A 115 -9.34 10.01 -16.84
C ILE A 115 -8.44 9.13 -15.98
N GLY A 116 -8.19 7.90 -16.43
CA GLY A 116 -7.23 7.01 -15.82
C GLY A 116 -5.81 7.43 -16.16
N LYS A 117 -4.92 7.37 -15.17
CA LYS A 117 -3.47 7.57 -15.33
C LYS A 117 -2.76 6.22 -15.41
N PRO A 118 -1.52 6.16 -15.92
CA PRO A 118 -0.74 4.93 -15.98
C PRO A 118 -0.63 4.22 -14.64
N PHE A 119 -0.45 2.90 -14.68
CA PHE A 119 -0.33 2.06 -13.49
C PHE A 119 1.08 2.08 -12.93
N GLU A 120 1.18 1.90 -11.61
CA GLU A 120 2.42 1.62 -10.92
C GLU A 120 2.32 0.30 -10.19
N PHE A 121 3.41 -0.47 -10.16
CA PHE A 121 3.51 -1.71 -9.39
C PHE A 121 4.57 -1.58 -8.33
N TRP A 122 4.22 -1.96 -7.11
CA TRP A 122 5.05 -1.85 -5.94
C TRP A 122 5.14 -3.19 -5.23
N GLN A 123 6.34 -3.63 -4.89
CA GLN A 123 6.55 -4.76 -4.00
C GLN A 123 6.65 -4.24 -2.57
N ILE A 124 5.81 -4.72 -1.68
CA ILE A 124 5.91 -4.44 -0.25
C ILE A 124 7.01 -5.31 0.33
N ILE A 125 7.96 -4.66 0.99
CA ILE A 125 9.14 -5.30 1.58
C ILE A 125 8.94 -5.57 3.07
N SER A 126 8.21 -4.69 3.77
CA SER A 126 7.89 -4.85 5.19
C SER A 126 6.67 -4.03 5.55
N ASN A 127 5.97 -4.49 6.58
CA ASN A 127 4.85 -3.79 7.17
C ASN A 127 4.82 -3.96 8.69
N ALA A 128 4.03 -3.11 9.33
CA ALA A 128 3.63 -3.22 10.73
C ALA A 128 2.17 -2.79 10.81
N ILE A 129 1.31 -3.72 11.21
CA ILE A 129 -0.15 -3.55 11.21
C ILE A 129 -0.61 -3.50 12.66
N GLY A 130 -1.30 -2.42 13.01
CA GLY A 130 -1.92 -2.23 14.32
C GLY A 130 -3.29 -2.90 14.44
N ASN A 131 -3.95 -2.67 15.56
CA ASN A 131 -5.19 -3.35 15.93
C ASN A 131 -6.45 -2.69 15.35
N THR A 132 -6.33 -1.55 14.69
CA THR A 132 -7.46 -0.77 14.16
C THR A 132 -7.25 -0.43 12.68
N ASN A 133 -8.36 -0.26 11.96
CA ASN A 133 -8.32 0.13 10.55
C ASN A 133 -7.88 1.59 10.40
N SER A 134 -7.04 1.85 9.42
CA SER A 134 -6.68 3.22 9.03
C SER A 134 -7.72 3.78 8.06
N ASN A 135 -8.18 5.01 8.33
CA ASN A 135 -9.07 5.76 7.44
C ASN A 135 -8.33 6.85 6.64
N TYR A 136 -7.13 7.20 7.08
CA TYR A 136 -6.25 8.17 6.42
C TYR A 136 -4.85 7.61 6.30
N PHE A 137 -4.19 7.93 5.19
CA PHE A 137 -2.81 7.51 4.94
C PHE A 137 -1.96 8.70 4.49
N ILE A 138 -0.76 8.80 5.04
CA ILE A 138 0.32 9.57 4.44
C ILE A 138 1.05 8.63 3.50
N LYS A 139 1.07 8.97 2.22
CA LYS A 139 1.89 8.29 1.21
C LYS A 139 3.15 9.11 0.99
N ASN A 140 4.30 8.50 1.25
CA ASN A 140 5.60 9.09 0.97
C ASN A 140 6.24 8.35 -0.21
N GLU A 141 6.64 9.08 -1.22
CA GLU A 141 7.38 8.58 -2.38
C GLU A 141 8.82 9.09 -2.29
N PHE A 142 9.77 8.19 -2.48
CA PHE A 142 11.20 8.50 -2.37
C PHE A 142 11.91 8.25 -3.70
N LYS A 143 12.83 9.15 -4.04
CA LYS A 143 13.83 8.87 -5.05
C LYS A 143 15.04 8.26 -4.35
N SER A 144 15.08 6.93 -4.25
CA SER A 144 16.20 6.23 -3.63
C SER A 144 17.44 6.31 -4.54
N THR A 145 18.55 6.70 -3.97
CA THR A 145 19.88 6.70 -4.63
C THR A 145 20.65 5.41 -4.36
N ASN A 146 20.22 4.66 -3.32
CA ASN A 146 20.77 3.37 -2.95
C ASN A 146 19.63 2.48 -2.41
N GLY A 147 19.16 1.57 -3.24
CA GLY A 147 18.01 0.71 -2.92
C GLY A 147 18.25 -0.17 -1.69
N GLN A 148 19.45 -0.70 -1.49
CA GLN A 148 19.76 -1.52 -0.32
C GLN A 148 19.73 -0.70 0.97
N LYS A 149 20.39 0.45 1.01
CA LYS A 149 20.33 1.35 2.17
C LYS A 149 18.90 1.81 2.46
N PHE A 150 18.12 2.09 1.42
CA PHE A 150 16.71 2.43 1.56
C PHE A 150 15.92 1.30 2.26
N ILE A 151 16.09 0.07 1.81
CA ILE A 151 15.41 -1.11 2.39
C ILE A 151 15.85 -1.30 3.84
N GLU A 152 17.14 -1.30 4.14
CA GLU A 152 17.67 -1.51 5.48
C GLU A 152 17.24 -0.40 6.45
N ASN A 153 17.27 0.86 6.02
CA ASN A 153 16.83 2.00 6.83
C ASN A 153 15.33 1.89 7.17
N ASN A 154 14.48 1.58 6.18
CA ASN A 154 13.04 1.47 6.42
C ASN A 154 12.68 0.24 7.26
N LYS A 155 13.36 -0.91 7.09
CA LYS A 155 13.21 -2.06 7.99
C LYS A 155 13.54 -1.68 9.42
N LEU A 156 14.65 -0.98 9.62
CA LEU A 156 15.08 -0.51 10.93
C LEU A 156 14.07 0.48 11.54
N TRP A 157 13.51 1.39 10.73
CA TRP A 157 12.44 2.30 11.14
C TRP A 157 11.20 1.53 11.63
N GLY A 158 10.72 0.57 10.83
CA GLY A 158 9.58 -0.28 11.20
C GLY A 158 9.78 -0.99 12.54
N GLU A 159 10.97 -1.59 12.75
CA GLU A 159 11.29 -2.34 13.98
C GLU A 159 11.47 -1.43 15.21
N MET A 160 12.20 -0.33 15.07
CA MET A 160 12.64 0.48 16.22
C MET A 160 11.68 1.62 16.56
N VAL A 161 10.91 2.10 15.58
CA VAL A 161 10.06 3.27 15.76
C VAL A 161 8.58 2.92 15.62
N VAL A 162 8.18 2.22 14.56
CA VAL A 162 6.75 1.97 14.30
C VAL A 162 6.18 0.90 15.22
N LYS A 163 6.75 -0.30 15.23
CA LYS A 163 6.22 -1.44 16.03
C LYS A 163 6.00 -1.11 17.51
N PRO A 164 6.91 -0.40 18.20
CA PRO A 164 6.69 -0.03 19.60
C PRO A 164 5.50 0.91 19.84
N GLN A 165 4.94 1.51 18.80
CA GLN A 165 3.84 2.50 18.89
C GLN A 165 2.51 1.97 18.38
N LEU A 166 2.44 0.74 17.87
CA LEU A 166 1.20 0.20 17.28
C LEU A 166 0.01 0.17 18.24
N ASP A 167 0.27 -0.02 19.53
CA ASP A 167 -0.76 -0.05 20.57
C ASP A 167 -1.02 1.33 21.20
N GLU A 168 -0.19 2.33 20.90
CA GLU A 168 -0.26 3.67 21.50
C GLU A 168 -0.90 4.71 20.57
N VAL A 169 -0.87 4.46 19.25
CA VAL A 169 -1.39 5.37 18.22
C VAL A 169 -2.54 4.73 17.47
N ASP A 170 -3.72 5.30 17.64
CA ASP A 170 -4.94 4.79 17.02
C ASP A 170 -4.87 4.76 15.48
N GLY A 171 -5.13 3.58 14.92
CA GLY A 171 -5.10 3.34 13.48
C GLY A 171 -3.71 3.35 12.86
N LEU A 172 -2.64 3.33 13.68
CA LEU A 172 -1.28 3.26 13.14
C LEU A 172 -1.07 1.93 12.41
N ASN A 173 -0.87 2.06 11.11
CA ASN A 173 -0.42 1.00 10.23
C ASN A 173 0.72 1.56 9.39
N TRP A 174 1.68 0.73 9.07
CA TRP A 174 2.82 1.16 8.29
C TRP A 174 3.23 0.09 7.28
N ALA A 175 3.63 0.52 6.10
CA ALA A 175 4.23 -0.35 5.11
C ALA A 175 5.27 0.44 4.30
N PHE A 176 6.28 -0.26 3.80
CA PHE A 176 7.16 0.30 2.79
C PHE A 176 7.44 -0.69 1.67
N GLY A 177 7.75 -0.15 0.50
CA GLY A 177 7.99 -0.95 -0.68
C GLY A 177 8.92 -0.27 -1.68
N ILE A 178 9.24 -1.04 -2.70
CA ILE A 178 10.03 -0.61 -3.87
C ILE A 178 9.19 -0.72 -5.13
N LYS A 179 9.43 0.17 -6.09
CA LYS A 179 8.74 0.13 -7.37
C LYS A 179 9.28 -1.01 -8.23
N LEU A 180 8.38 -1.84 -8.72
CA LEU A 180 8.70 -2.92 -9.67
C LEU A 180 8.66 -2.42 -11.11
N MET A 181 7.56 -1.72 -11.47
CA MET A 181 7.36 -1.16 -12.80
C MET A 181 6.33 -0.03 -12.76
N ASP A 182 6.36 0.83 -13.76
CA ASP A 182 5.28 1.75 -14.10
C ASP A 182 5.18 1.89 -15.63
N ASN A 183 4.02 2.35 -16.09
CA ASN A 183 3.79 2.69 -17.48
C ASN A 183 3.94 4.20 -17.71
N HIS A 184 4.40 4.91 -16.67
CA HIS A 184 4.45 6.36 -16.69
C HIS A 184 5.83 6.83 -17.16
N TRP A 185 5.85 7.43 -18.34
CA TRP A 185 7.01 8.12 -18.90
C TRP A 185 6.72 9.62 -18.88
N GLU A 186 7.35 10.35 -17.95
CA GLU A 186 7.40 11.80 -18.02
C GLU A 186 8.57 12.19 -18.93
N ASP A 187 8.27 12.86 -20.02
CA ASP A 187 9.26 13.33 -21.01
C ASP A 187 10.23 12.24 -21.51
N GLY A 188 9.74 11.01 -21.69
CA GLY A 188 10.55 9.89 -22.14
C GLY A 188 11.50 9.31 -21.08
N LYS A 189 11.36 9.71 -19.82
CA LYS A 189 12.13 9.19 -18.68
C LYS A 189 11.23 8.41 -17.74
N MET A 190 11.77 7.35 -17.14
CA MET A 190 11.09 6.60 -16.09
C MET A 190 10.79 7.50 -14.89
N ALA A 191 9.61 7.40 -14.30
CA ALA A 191 9.25 8.16 -13.11
C ALA A 191 10.35 8.09 -12.04
N SER A 192 10.68 9.23 -11.47
CA SER A 192 11.90 9.37 -10.66
C SER A 192 11.82 8.73 -9.27
N PHE A 193 10.60 8.41 -8.79
CA PHE A 193 10.39 7.82 -7.47
C PHE A 193 10.36 6.28 -7.57
N ASN A 194 11.17 5.62 -6.75
CA ASN A 194 11.35 4.16 -6.76
C ASN A 194 11.21 3.51 -5.37
N GLY A 195 10.95 4.30 -4.34
CA GLY A 195 10.64 3.87 -2.99
C GLY A 195 9.32 4.47 -2.50
N ILE A 196 8.60 3.77 -1.65
CA ILE A 196 7.31 4.21 -1.08
C ILE A 196 7.19 3.80 0.38
N SER A 197 6.55 4.65 1.20
CA SER A 197 6.00 4.23 2.49
C SER A 197 4.58 4.76 2.67
N PHE A 198 3.82 4.04 3.49
CA PHE A 198 2.50 4.44 3.96
C PHE A 198 2.51 4.48 5.48
N ASP A 199 1.98 5.57 6.02
CA ASP A 199 1.70 5.71 7.44
C ASP A 199 0.18 5.88 7.58
N GLY A 200 -0.49 4.91 8.19
CA GLY A 200 -1.95 4.89 8.38
C GLY A 200 -2.37 5.46 9.72
N PHE A 201 -3.56 6.05 9.77
CA PHE A 201 -4.17 6.65 10.96
C PHE A 201 -5.69 6.46 10.92
N ASP A 202 -6.31 6.30 12.08
CA ASP A 202 -7.78 6.16 12.21
C ASP A 202 -8.54 7.42 11.78
N SER A 203 -7.96 8.60 12.04
CA SER A 203 -8.60 9.90 11.83
C SER A 203 -7.61 10.94 11.30
N LEU A 204 -8.15 12.01 10.69
CA LEU A 204 -7.35 13.16 10.30
C LEU A 204 -6.70 13.85 11.50
N ASN A 205 -7.37 13.83 12.67
CA ASN A 205 -6.84 14.40 13.90
C ASN A 205 -5.60 13.64 14.38
N SER A 206 -5.65 12.29 14.41
CA SER A 206 -4.49 11.44 14.76
C SER A 206 -3.33 11.66 13.79
N LEU A 207 -3.62 11.75 12.48
CA LEU A 207 -2.63 12.05 11.47
C LEU A 207 -1.98 13.43 11.71
N MET A 208 -2.78 14.47 11.99
CA MET A 208 -2.26 15.81 12.25
C MET A 208 -1.42 15.86 13.52
N LYS A 209 -1.84 15.19 14.60
CA LYS A 209 -1.07 15.09 15.86
C LYS A 209 0.27 14.40 15.64
N ALA A 210 0.29 13.27 14.92
CA ALA A 210 1.52 12.54 14.63
C ALA A 210 2.54 13.37 13.84
N ASN A 211 2.08 14.35 13.04
CA ASN A 211 2.92 15.25 12.25
C ASN A 211 3.11 16.63 12.87
N SER A 212 2.47 16.90 14.02
CA SER A 212 2.63 18.17 14.74
C SER A 212 3.94 18.16 15.52
N TYR A 213 4.70 19.27 15.42
CA TYR A 213 5.94 19.44 16.19
C TYR A 213 5.70 19.39 17.71
N ASN A 214 4.55 19.87 18.19
CA ASN A 214 4.23 19.96 19.61
C ASN A 214 3.48 18.74 20.16
N GLU A 215 2.83 17.95 19.29
CA GLU A 215 1.91 16.87 19.68
C GLU A 215 2.34 15.52 19.09
N ASN A 216 3.54 15.43 18.52
CA ASN A 216 4.03 14.20 17.90
C ASN A 216 4.14 13.09 18.98
N PRO A 217 3.37 12.00 18.86
CA PRO A 217 3.39 10.90 19.82
C PRO A 217 4.66 10.06 19.74
N THR A 218 5.48 10.23 18.68
CA THR A 218 6.71 9.44 18.53
C THR A 218 7.69 9.78 19.65
N PRO A 219 8.02 8.83 20.55
CA PRO A 219 8.91 9.11 21.67
C PRO A 219 10.32 9.49 21.20
N ASN A 220 10.85 10.62 21.70
CA ASN A 220 12.21 11.09 21.38
C ASN A 220 13.27 10.01 21.57
N LYS A 221 13.13 9.17 22.60
CA LYS A 221 14.05 8.05 22.86
C LYS A 221 14.11 7.01 21.74
N LEU A 222 12.98 6.76 21.04
CA LEU A 222 12.95 5.84 19.89
C LEU A 222 13.70 6.46 18.71
N ILE A 223 13.46 7.74 18.44
CA ILE A 223 14.16 8.49 17.38
C ILE A 223 15.66 8.57 17.65
N GLU A 224 16.07 8.85 18.88
CA GLU A 224 17.50 8.87 19.25
C GLU A 224 18.18 7.50 19.04
N LYS A 225 17.53 6.41 19.49
CA LYS A 225 18.05 5.05 19.28
C LYS A 225 18.15 4.72 17.79
N PHE A 226 17.11 5.01 17.03
CA PHE A 226 17.10 4.82 15.58
C PHE A 226 18.22 5.61 14.90
N SER A 227 18.38 6.90 15.21
CA SER A 227 19.42 7.76 14.63
C SER A 227 20.83 7.24 14.91
N LYS A 228 21.10 6.76 16.13
CA LYS A 228 22.40 6.14 16.48
C LYS A 228 22.65 4.87 15.66
N GLU A 229 21.63 4.04 15.49
CA GLU A 229 21.77 2.80 14.72
C GLU A 229 21.94 3.06 13.22
N VAL A 230 21.23 4.06 12.66
CA VAL A 230 21.41 4.53 11.27
C VAL A 230 22.85 4.99 11.02
N GLN A 231 23.42 5.78 11.95
CA GLN A 231 24.81 6.23 11.85
C GLN A 231 25.79 5.07 11.92
N LYS A 232 25.62 4.15 12.87
CA LYS A 232 26.46 2.97 13.04
C LYS A 232 26.49 2.07 11.82
N ARG A 233 25.36 1.93 11.11
CA ARG A 233 25.21 1.09 9.91
C ARG A 233 25.45 1.87 8.61
N GLU A 234 25.80 3.14 8.67
CA GLU A 234 25.99 4.01 7.50
C GLU A 234 24.79 4.04 6.55
N LEU A 235 23.56 4.00 7.11
CA LEU A 235 22.32 3.98 6.36
C LEU A 235 21.82 5.38 5.98
N ASN A 236 22.65 6.40 6.03
CA ASN A 236 22.38 7.75 5.52
C ASN A 236 22.48 7.76 3.99
N ASP A 237 22.02 8.84 3.37
CA ASP A 237 22.17 9.14 1.94
C ASP A 237 21.49 8.13 0.99
N PHE A 238 20.37 7.56 1.40
CA PHE A 238 19.61 6.63 0.55
C PHE A 238 18.56 7.29 -0.34
N ALA A 239 18.19 8.55 -0.10
CA ALA A 239 17.16 9.25 -0.86
C ALA A 239 17.58 10.69 -1.22
N SER A 240 17.36 11.08 -2.48
CA SER A 240 17.65 12.43 -2.99
C SER A 240 16.41 13.34 -3.04
N ALA A 241 15.21 12.78 -3.01
CA ALA A 241 13.95 13.53 -3.02
C ALA A 241 12.85 12.73 -2.32
N ARG A 242 11.88 13.47 -1.77
CA ARG A 242 10.66 12.92 -1.18
C ARG A 242 9.45 13.73 -1.63
N LYS A 243 8.37 13.04 -1.98
CA LYS A 243 7.05 13.63 -2.21
C LYS A 243 6.07 13.02 -1.21
N THR A 244 5.27 13.86 -0.56
CA THR A 244 4.28 13.43 0.43
C THR A 244 2.89 13.84 -0.02
N SER A 245 1.92 12.93 0.15
CA SER A 245 0.51 13.17 -0.12
C SER A 245 -0.36 12.49 0.95
N VAL A 246 -1.53 13.06 1.22
CA VAL A 246 -2.48 12.53 2.20
C VAL A 246 -3.71 12.02 1.47
N TRP A 247 -4.13 10.82 1.83
CA TRP A 247 -5.22 10.09 1.21
C TRP A 247 -6.24 9.65 2.26
N LYS A 248 -7.52 9.80 1.95
CA LYS A 248 -8.63 9.31 2.76
C LYS A 248 -9.20 8.04 2.13
N VAL A 249 -9.38 6.99 2.91
CA VAL A 249 -10.08 5.78 2.47
C VAL A 249 -11.56 6.10 2.26
N ILE A 250 -12.07 5.82 1.07
CA ILE A 250 -13.48 6.00 0.69
C ILE A 250 -14.22 4.68 0.82
N ASP A 251 -13.56 3.57 0.43
CA ASP A 251 -14.09 2.22 0.53
C ASP A 251 -12.98 1.18 0.39
N ASN A 252 -13.26 -0.07 0.81
CA ASN A 252 -12.32 -1.18 0.68
C ASN A 252 -13.03 -2.54 0.76
N THR A 253 -12.27 -3.63 0.61
CA THR A 253 -12.74 -5.02 0.73
C THR A 253 -12.28 -5.73 2.01
N TRP A 254 -11.74 -5.01 3.00
CA TRP A 254 -11.18 -5.57 4.22
C TRP A 254 -12.20 -5.72 5.38
N ASN A 255 -13.43 -5.23 5.21
CA ASN A 255 -14.51 -5.23 6.21
C ASN A 255 -15.54 -6.35 5.95
#